data_3d70514a3a9c63bcb322a5ab276e5e02
#
_entry.id   3d70514a3a9c63bcb322a5ab276e5e02
#
_cell.length_a   1.000
_cell.length_b   1.000
_cell.length_c   1.000
_cell.angle_alpha   90.00
_cell.angle_beta   90.00
_cell.angle_gamma   90.00
#
_symmetry.space_group_name_H-M   'P 1'
#
loop_
_entity.id
_entity.type
_entity.pdbx_description
1 polymer ?
#
loop_
_entity_poly.entity_id
_entity_poly.type
_entity_poly.pdbx_seq_one_letter_code
_entity_poly.pdbx_strand_id
1 'polypeptide(L)' 'AQALRKGRLLGAGLDEIAQPYAQSPFAGMQNVICTPHIGGSTVDINDTMAKICMEHVREVQHGAVLTRPSLVNAEYFK' A
#
# COMPACT_ATOMS: atom_id res chain seq x y z
N ALA A 1 1.90 15.32 9.06
CA ALA A 1 2.83 15.96 10.01
C ALA A 1 2.16 17.03 10.87
N GLN A 2 1.35 17.89 10.27
CA GLN A 2 0.74 19.01 10.99
C GLN A 2 -0.16 18.56 12.15
N ALA A 3 -0.96 17.51 11.99
CA ALA A 3 -1.80 16.97 13.06
C ALA A 3 -0.98 16.45 14.24
N LEU A 4 0.19 15.88 13.96
CA LEU A 4 1.12 15.41 14.99
C LEU A 4 1.75 16.58 15.74
N ARG A 5 2.15 17.64 15.05
CA ARG A 5 2.73 18.84 15.68
C ARG A 5 1.72 19.57 16.56
N LYS A 6 0.45 19.57 16.17
CA LYS A 6 -0.63 20.22 16.92
C LYS A 6 -1.19 19.35 18.06
N GLY A 7 -0.65 18.14 18.26
CA GLY A 7 -1.09 17.23 19.30
C GLY A 7 -2.46 16.59 19.06
N ARG A 8 -2.97 16.64 17.85
CA ARG A 8 -4.24 15.98 17.48
C ARG A 8 -4.10 14.47 17.39
N LEU A 9 -2.88 13.97 17.12
CA LEU A 9 -2.52 12.58 17.11
C LEU A 9 -1.41 12.33 18.12
N LEU A 10 -1.50 11.25 18.86
CA LEU A 10 -0.48 10.84 19.83
C LEU A 10 0.80 10.37 19.14
N GLY A 11 0.66 9.72 18.00
CA GLY A 11 1.77 9.20 17.23
C GLY A 11 1.31 8.64 15.90
N ALA A 12 2.26 8.18 15.09
CA ALA A 12 1.98 7.56 13.80
C ALA A 12 3.01 6.50 13.46
N GLY A 13 2.56 5.44 12.78
CA GLY A 13 3.42 4.48 12.11
C GLY A 13 3.20 4.60 10.60
N LEU A 14 4.27 4.82 9.86
CA LEU A 14 4.22 5.04 8.41
C LEU A 14 5.17 4.08 7.71
N ASP A 15 4.65 3.28 6.78
CA ASP A 15 5.46 2.31 6.04
C ASP A 15 5.98 2.85 4.70
N GLU A 16 5.42 3.97 4.23
CA GLU A 16 5.89 4.64 3.03
C GLU A 16 5.72 6.15 3.19
N ILE A 17 6.74 6.89 2.83
CA ILE A 17 6.71 8.35 2.78
C ILE A 17 7.29 8.83 1.44
N ALA A 18 6.80 9.96 0.95
CA ALA A 18 7.13 10.45 -0.38
C ALA A 18 8.60 10.89 -0.54
N GLN A 19 9.25 11.29 0.56
CA GLN A 19 10.63 11.76 0.55
C GLN A 19 11.51 10.87 1.44
N PRO A 20 12.84 10.88 1.27
CA PRO A 20 13.75 10.27 2.24
C PRO A 20 13.48 10.81 3.65
N TYR A 21 13.56 9.95 4.65
CA TYR A 21 13.20 10.30 6.03
C TYR A 21 13.85 11.61 6.53
N ALA A 22 15.14 11.76 6.28
CA ALA A 22 15.88 12.95 6.74
C ALA A 22 15.37 14.27 6.13
N GLN A 23 14.70 14.20 4.99
CA GLN A 23 14.14 15.35 4.28
C GLN A 23 12.63 15.48 4.47
N SER A 24 12.02 14.54 5.18
CA SER A 24 10.59 14.51 5.38
C SER A 24 10.16 15.42 6.54
N PRO A 25 8.89 15.85 6.58
CA PRO A 25 8.36 16.60 7.70
C PRO A 25 8.28 15.78 9.00
N PHE A 26 8.54 14.47 8.95
CA PHE A 26 8.53 13.58 10.11
C PHE A 26 9.92 13.42 10.75
N ALA A 27 10.95 13.94 10.11
CA ALA A 27 12.33 13.84 10.63
C ALA A 27 12.43 14.46 12.03
N GLY A 28 12.99 13.70 12.96
CA GLY A 28 13.16 14.13 14.34
C GLY A 28 11.93 14.02 15.23
N MET A 29 10.78 13.63 14.71
CA MET A 29 9.59 13.39 15.54
C MET A 29 9.72 12.08 16.32
N GLN A 30 9.71 12.15 17.65
CA GLN A 30 9.86 10.98 18.53
C GLN A 30 8.63 10.09 18.58
N ASN A 31 7.48 10.63 18.21
CA ASN A 31 6.20 9.93 18.19
C ASN A 31 5.83 9.39 16.80
N VAL A 32 6.78 9.28 15.88
CA VAL A 32 6.59 8.74 14.54
C VAL A 32 7.60 7.63 14.27
N ILE A 33 7.11 6.51 13.80
CA ILE A 33 7.93 5.39 13.31
C ILE A 33 7.74 5.29 11.81
N CYS A 34 8.85 5.33 11.06
CA CYS A 34 8.84 5.15 9.61
C CYS A 34 9.59 3.89 9.23
N THR A 35 9.00 3.08 8.37
CA THR A 35 9.62 1.90 7.78
C THR A 35 9.71 2.06 6.26
N PRO A 36 10.66 1.39 5.58
CA PRO A 36 10.93 1.64 4.16
C PRO A 36 10.06 0.82 3.20
N HIS A 37 8.74 0.89 3.35
CA HIS A 37 7.76 0.20 2.50
C HIS A 37 7.95 -1.34 2.51
N ILE A 38 7.97 -1.90 3.71
CA ILE A 38 8.19 -3.34 3.95
C ILE A 38 6.96 -4.07 4.48
N GLY A 39 5.84 -3.38 4.67
CA GLY A 39 4.63 -3.95 5.30
C GLY A 39 4.02 -5.09 4.49
N GLY A 40 4.21 -5.10 3.17
CA GLY A 40 3.78 -6.17 2.28
C GLY A 40 4.78 -7.32 2.12
N SER A 41 5.95 -7.25 2.76
CA SER A 41 7.02 -8.25 2.61
C SER A 41 6.89 -9.36 3.66
N THR A 42 5.80 -10.09 3.61
CA THR A 42 5.54 -11.22 4.52
C THR A 42 5.36 -12.50 3.74
N VAL A 43 5.60 -13.65 4.39
CA VAL A 43 5.53 -14.97 3.73
C VAL A 43 4.13 -15.28 3.22
N ASP A 44 3.12 -14.98 3.99
CA ASP A 44 1.71 -15.21 3.67
C ASP A 44 1.20 -14.29 2.55
N ILE A 45 1.70 -13.07 2.45
CA ILE A 45 1.32 -12.12 1.40
C ILE A 45 1.72 -12.64 0.02
N ASN A 46 2.90 -13.22 -0.12
CA ASN A 46 3.36 -13.78 -1.39
C ASN A 46 2.41 -14.86 -1.91
N ASP A 47 2.00 -15.77 -1.05
CA ASP A 47 1.02 -16.81 -1.39
C ASP A 47 -0.33 -16.21 -1.77
N THR A 48 -0.82 -15.27 -1.00
CA THR A 48 -2.12 -14.62 -1.25
C THR A 48 -2.14 -13.87 -2.58
N MET A 49 -1.08 -13.09 -2.86
CA MET A 49 -0.96 -12.36 -4.12
C MET A 49 -0.88 -13.32 -5.32
N ALA A 50 -0.11 -14.39 -5.20
CA ALA A 50 0.00 -15.40 -6.26
C ALA A 50 -1.35 -16.03 -6.58
N LYS A 51 -2.15 -16.37 -5.56
CA LYS A 51 -3.49 -16.93 -5.74
C LYS A 51 -4.43 -15.95 -6.44
N ILE A 52 -4.44 -14.69 -6.04
CA ILE A 52 -5.27 -13.65 -6.65
C ILE A 52 -4.89 -13.44 -8.12
N CYS A 53 -3.59 -13.35 -8.41
CA CYS A 53 -3.13 -13.21 -9.80
C CYS A 53 -3.52 -14.40 -10.67
N MET A 54 -3.38 -15.61 -10.16
CA MET A 54 -3.78 -16.82 -10.88
C MET A 54 -5.29 -16.88 -11.14
N GLU A 55 -6.09 -16.42 -10.19
CA GLU A 55 -7.54 -16.29 -10.36
C GLU A 55 -7.87 -15.33 -11.50
N HIS A 56 -7.25 -14.17 -11.53
CA HIS A 56 -7.47 -13.18 -12.58
C HIS A 56 -7.06 -13.72 -13.95
N VAL A 57 -5.94 -14.44 -14.04
CA VAL A 57 -5.51 -15.08 -15.30
C VAL A 57 -6.54 -16.09 -15.80
N ARG A 58 -7.07 -16.93 -14.91
CA ARG A 58 -8.11 -17.90 -15.26
C ARG A 58 -9.39 -17.23 -15.74
N GLU A 59 -9.81 -16.18 -15.05
CA GLU A 59 -11.02 -15.43 -15.45
C GLU A 59 -10.87 -14.84 -16.85
N VAL A 60 -9.73 -14.24 -17.16
CA VAL A 60 -9.45 -13.70 -18.49
C VAL A 60 -9.40 -14.79 -19.55
N GLN A 61 -8.80 -15.95 -19.26
CA GLN A 61 -8.76 -17.10 -20.17
C GLN A 61 -10.17 -17.61 -20.52
N HIS A 62 -11.12 -17.49 -19.61
CA HIS A 62 -12.51 -17.88 -19.83
C HIS A 62 -13.39 -16.75 -20.39
N GLY A 63 -12.78 -15.65 -20.83
CA GLY A 63 -13.47 -14.53 -21.44
C GLY A 63 -14.15 -13.56 -20.49
N ALA A 64 -13.88 -13.66 -19.19
CA ALA A 64 -14.45 -12.73 -18.22
C ALA A 64 -13.82 -11.35 -18.34
N VAL A 65 -14.64 -10.32 -18.19
CA VAL A 65 -14.16 -8.93 -18.06
C VAL A 65 -13.95 -8.64 -16.59
N LEU A 66 -12.72 -8.28 -16.21
CA LEU A 66 -12.39 -7.95 -14.83
C LEU A 66 -12.95 -6.57 -14.48
N THR A 67 -13.86 -6.52 -13.52
CA THR A 67 -14.49 -5.28 -13.05
C THR A 67 -14.25 -5.05 -11.55
N ARG A 68 -13.38 -5.84 -10.94
CA ARG A 68 -13.14 -5.83 -9.51
C ARG A 68 -12.36 -4.58 -9.08
N PRO A 69 -12.49 -4.16 -7.81
CA PRO A 69 -11.70 -3.05 -7.27
C PRO A 69 -10.19 -3.24 -7.39
N SER A 70 -9.72 -4.50 -7.50
CA SER A 70 -8.31 -4.83 -7.70
C SER A 70 -7.78 -4.51 -9.10
N LEU A 71 -8.65 -4.18 -10.06
CA LEU A 71 -8.24 -3.81 -11.41
C LEU A 71 -8.05 -2.30 -11.52
N VAL A 72 -6.80 -1.86 -11.57
CA VAL A 72 -6.41 -0.44 -11.54
C VAL A 72 -6.89 0.31 -12.79
N ASN A 73 -6.88 -0.34 -13.94
CA ASN A 73 -7.22 0.27 -15.22
C ASN A 73 -8.54 -0.26 -15.81
N ALA A 74 -9.52 -0.44 -14.96
CA ALA A 74 -10.82 -1.00 -15.35
C ALA A 74 -11.51 -0.23 -16.47
N GLU A 75 -11.26 1.08 -16.59
CA GLU A 75 -11.85 1.94 -17.62
C GLU A 75 -11.48 1.54 -19.05
N TYR A 76 -10.38 0.82 -19.23
CA TYR A 76 -9.94 0.34 -20.55
C TYR A 76 -10.61 -0.97 -20.97
N PHE A 77 -11.39 -1.59 -20.10
CA PHE A 77 -12.00 -2.91 -20.33
C PHE A 77 -13.54 -2.84 -20.33
N LYS A 78 -14.08 -1.78 -20.83
CA LYS A 78 -15.53 -1.59 -20.95
C LYS A 78 -16.13 -2.36 -22.11
#